data_24fdd73133ab3e90b70c64cbf4f85aa6
#
_entry.id   24fdd73133ab3e90b70c64cbf4f85aa6
#
_cell.length_a   1.000
_cell.length_b   1.000
_cell.length_c   1.000
_cell.angle_alpha   90.00
_cell.angle_beta   90.00
_cell.angle_gamma   90.00
#
_symmetry.space_group_name_H-M   'P 1'
#
loop_
_entity.id
_entity.type
_entity.pdbx_description
1 polymer ?
#
loop_
_entity_poly.entity_id
_entity_poly.type
_entity_poly.pdbx_seq_one_letter_code
_entity_poly.pdbx_strand_id
1 'polypeptide(L)'
;LVEATAVGSDTALARITYVDSMDAAKSADWAVEAATENPEIKAKLFATMRATFPDHAVLATNTSSISITQIATATGDAADRVVGMHFFNPVPVMKLVEVIKGLATSDETVARTMTLAERMKKTPISANDRAGFVSNRVLMPLINEAFYAWMEGVAEPEAIDEIMKLGCNFPMGPFALLDLVGL
;
A
#
# COMPACT_ATOMS: atom_id res chain seq x y z
N LEU A 1 -16.76 8.28 8.06
CA LEU A 1 -16.02 9.47 8.47
C LEU A 1 -15.59 9.25 9.92
N VAL A 2 -14.35 8.84 10.11
CA VAL A 2 -13.74 8.80 11.44
C VAL A 2 -13.44 10.26 11.80
N GLU A 3 -14.15 10.81 12.78
CA GLU A 3 -13.78 12.07 13.38
C GLU A 3 -12.36 11.94 13.94
N ALA A 4 -11.43 12.62 13.31
CA ALA A 4 -10.07 12.73 13.83
C ALA A 4 -10.10 13.68 15.03
N THR A 5 -10.42 13.16 16.22
CA THR A 5 -10.12 13.84 17.47
C THR A 5 -8.62 13.74 17.74
N ALA A 6 -7.84 14.52 17.00
CA ALA A 6 -6.41 14.60 17.20
C ALA A 6 -6.08 15.94 17.85
N VAL A 7 -5.64 15.87 19.08
CA VAL A 7 -4.81 16.93 19.66
C VAL A 7 -3.64 17.15 18.72
N GLY A 8 -3.62 18.28 18.00
CA GLY A 8 -2.60 18.58 16.98
C GLY A 8 -3.08 18.59 15.53
N SER A 9 -4.38 18.36 15.24
CA SER A 9 -4.92 18.39 13.87
C SER A 9 -4.67 19.72 13.16
N ASP A 10 -4.88 20.85 13.84
CA ASP A 10 -4.72 22.18 13.26
C ASP A 10 -3.27 22.48 12.90
N THR A 11 -2.30 22.08 13.73
CA THR A 11 -0.87 22.21 13.43
C THR A 11 -0.41 21.27 12.30
N ALA A 12 -1.02 20.11 12.15
CA ALA A 12 -0.75 19.21 11.03
C ALA A 12 -1.35 19.75 9.72
N LEU A 13 -2.61 20.20 9.76
CA LEU A 13 -3.30 20.79 8.61
C LEU A 13 -2.60 22.06 8.11
N ALA A 14 -2.09 22.91 9.00
CA ALA A 14 -1.34 24.11 8.65
C ALA A 14 -0.02 23.83 7.88
N ARG A 15 0.46 22.58 7.90
CA ARG A 15 1.67 22.13 7.16
C ARG A 15 1.34 21.47 5.82
N ILE A 16 0.06 21.31 5.49
CA ILE A 16 -0.37 20.73 4.23
C ILE A 16 -0.61 21.87 3.24
N THR A 17 0.04 21.78 2.09
CA THR A 17 -0.19 22.71 0.97
C THR A 17 -0.80 21.93 -0.18
N TYR A 18 -1.97 22.38 -0.64
CA TYR A 18 -2.59 21.81 -1.84
C TYR A 18 -1.99 22.49 -3.07
N VAL A 19 -1.57 21.68 -4.03
CA VAL A 19 -1.00 22.14 -5.29
C VAL A 19 -1.66 21.39 -6.45
N ASP A 20 -1.69 22.01 -7.61
CA ASP A 20 -2.26 21.44 -8.85
C ASP A 20 -1.19 20.92 -9.81
N SER A 21 0.08 21.06 -9.44
CA SER A 21 1.22 20.65 -10.25
C SER A 21 2.32 20.05 -9.38
N MET A 22 2.98 19.00 -9.87
CA MET A 22 4.18 18.43 -9.23
C MET A 22 5.34 19.42 -9.17
N ASP A 23 5.42 20.36 -10.10
CA ASP A 23 6.49 21.40 -10.11
C ASP A 23 6.48 22.26 -8.85
N ALA A 24 5.32 22.47 -8.25
CA ALA A 24 5.22 23.20 -6.99
C ALA A 24 5.85 22.45 -5.80
N ALA A 25 6.07 21.14 -5.94
CA ALA A 25 6.67 20.27 -4.93
C ALA A 25 8.05 19.72 -5.34
N LYS A 26 8.67 20.30 -6.38
CA LYS A 26 9.93 19.78 -6.98
C LYS A 26 11.13 19.67 -6.05
N SER A 27 11.09 20.27 -4.88
CA SER A 27 12.14 20.16 -3.85
C SER A 27 11.86 19.10 -2.79
N ALA A 28 10.78 18.30 -2.95
CA ALA A 28 10.43 17.28 -1.97
C ALA A 28 11.41 16.09 -2.01
N ASP A 29 11.72 15.57 -0.83
CA ASP A 29 12.57 14.37 -0.66
C ASP A 29 11.82 13.06 -0.95
N TRP A 30 10.47 13.12 -1.01
CA TRP A 30 9.58 11.99 -1.19
C TRP A 30 8.39 12.36 -2.06
N ALA A 31 8.08 11.51 -3.01
CA ALA A 31 6.84 11.57 -3.78
C ALA A 31 6.13 10.23 -3.65
N VAL A 32 4.89 10.24 -3.11
CA VAL A 32 4.08 9.03 -2.93
C VAL A 32 2.87 9.10 -3.84
N GLU A 33 2.81 8.21 -4.82
CA GLU A 33 1.69 8.11 -5.74
C GLU A 33 0.61 7.20 -5.13
N ALA A 34 -0.62 7.70 -5.05
CA ALA A 34 -1.81 7.00 -4.59
C ALA A 34 -3.06 7.37 -5.40
N ALA A 35 -2.89 7.61 -6.70
CA ALA A 35 -3.92 8.23 -7.55
C ALA A 35 -4.84 7.19 -8.22
N THR A 36 -4.31 6.03 -8.62
CA THR A 36 -5.02 5.07 -9.48
C THR A 36 -4.40 3.67 -9.43
N GLU A 37 -5.16 2.64 -9.81
CA GLU A 37 -4.64 1.29 -10.08
C GLU A 37 -4.57 0.97 -11.59
N ASN A 38 -4.43 1.99 -12.44
CA ASN A 38 -4.19 1.82 -13.88
C ASN A 38 -2.67 1.86 -14.18
N PRO A 39 -2.09 0.78 -14.75
CA PRO A 39 -0.65 0.68 -15.01
C PRO A 39 -0.11 1.76 -15.96
N GLU A 40 -0.88 2.11 -17.00
CA GLU A 40 -0.45 3.10 -18.00
C GLU A 40 -0.41 4.52 -17.40
N ILE A 41 -1.40 4.84 -16.55
CA ILE A 41 -1.44 6.13 -15.87
C ILE A 41 -0.30 6.20 -14.85
N LYS A 42 -0.07 5.13 -14.08
CA LYS A 42 1.07 5.07 -13.14
C LYS A 42 2.41 5.24 -13.86
N ALA A 43 2.60 4.58 -15.01
CA ALA A 43 3.84 4.74 -15.79
C ALA A 43 4.07 6.21 -16.20
N LYS A 44 3.03 6.90 -16.69
CA LYS A 44 3.11 8.33 -17.03
C LYS A 44 3.42 9.20 -15.80
N LEU A 45 2.77 8.93 -14.67
CA LEU A 45 3.02 9.64 -13.42
C LEU A 45 4.47 9.44 -12.96
N PHE A 46 4.99 8.22 -12.98
CA PHE A 46 6.36 7.93 -12.56
C PHE A 46 7.40 8.54 -13.50
N ALA A 47 7.16 8.57 -14.81
CA ALA A 47 8.00 9.31 -15.74
C ALA A 47 8.03 10.83 -15.43
N THR A 48 6.87 11.41 -15.10
CA THR A 48 6.78 12.81 -14.67
C THR A 48 7.48 13.03 -13.33
N MET A 49 7.28 12.14 -12.35
CA MET A 49 7.96 12.22 -11.05
C MET A 49 9.48 12.17 -11.22
N ARG A 50 9.99 11.28 -12.10
CA ARG A 50 11.44 11.22 -12.43
C ARG A 50 11.97 12.54 -12.96
N ALA A 51 11.22 13.20 -13.83
CA ALA A 51 11.64 14.47 -14.45
C ALA A 51 11.53 15.66 -13.49
N THR A 52 10.66 15.59 -12.48
CA THR A 52 10.32 16.72 -11.60
C THR A 52 11.12 16.71 -10.30
N PHE A 53 11.24 15.55 -9.65
CA PHE A 53 11.85 15.46 -8.32
C PHE A 53 13.37 15.24 -8.37
N PRO A 54 14.12 15.76 -7.38
CA PRO A 54 15.57 15.69 -7.39
C PRO A 54 16.08 14.24 -7.29
N ASP A 55 17.32 14.01 -7.67
CA ASP A 55 17.92 12.66 -7.75
C ASP A 55 17.99 11.93 -6.40
N HIS A 56 17.95 12.65 -5.30
CA HIS A 56 17.89 12.04 -3.96
C HIS A 56 16.48 11.68 -3.50
N ALA A 57 15.43 12.12 -4.21
CA ALA A 57 14.05 11.87 -3.81
C ALA A 57 13.66 10.41 -4.03
N VAL A 58 12.96 9.83 -3.06
CA VAL A 58 12.35 8.52 -3.20
C VAL A 58 11.01 8.63 -3.91
N LEU A 59 10.78 7.76 -4.89
CA LEU A 59 9.55 7.69 -5.67
C LEU A 59 8.76 6.46 -5.24
N ALA A 60 7.75 6.67 -4.42
CA ALA A 60 6.96 5.59 -3.85
C ALA A 60 5.58 5.47 -4.51
N THR A 61 5.01 4.27 -4.50
CA THR A 61 3.63 4.01 -4.92
C THR A 61 2.87 3.26 -3.84
N ASN A 62 1.59 3.60 -3.66
CA ASN A 62 0.66 2.90 -2.77
C ASN A 62 -0.15 1.82 -3.51
N THR A 63 0.35 1.31 -4.63
CA THR A 63 -0.34 0.23 -5.35
C THR A 63 -0.53 -0.99 -4.46
N SER A 64 -1.66 -1.69 -4.64
CA SER A 64 -1.96 -2.94 -3.93
C SER A 64 -1.61 -4.18 -4.76
N SER A 65 -1.40 -4.05 -6.08
CA SER A 65 -1.32 -5.20 -6.97
C SER A 65 -0.34 -5.05 -8.13
N ILE A 66 -0.01 -3.82 -8.54
CA ILE A 66 0.86 -3.60 -9.72
C ILE A 66 2.32 -3.78 -9.31
N SER A 67 3.10 -4.51 -10.12
CA SER A 67 4.52 -4.74 -9.88
C SER A 67 5.31 -3.44 -9.78
N ILE A 68 6.05 -3.28 -8.68
CA ILE A 68 6.96 -2.16 -8.45
C ILE A 68 8.05 -2.15 -9.52
N THR A 69 8.54 -3.33 -9.89
CA THR A 69 9.53 -3.52 -10.95
C THR A 69 9.01 -2.98 -12.29
N GLN A 70 7.75 -3.28 -12.62
CA GLN A 70 7.13 -2.76 -13.83
C GLN A 70 6.99 -1.24 -13.80
N ILE A 71 6.51 -0.67 -12.68
CA ILE A 71 6.39 0.78 -12.52
C ILE A 71 7.76 1.46 -12.67
N ALA A 72 8.81 0.89 -12.08
CA ALA A 72 10.16 1.42 -12.11
C ALA A 72 10.72 1.53 -13.53
N THR A 73 10.27 0.71 -14.49
CA THR A 73 10.75 0.83 -15.88
C THR A 73 10.45 2.19 -16.51
N ALA A 74 9.39 2.87 -16.05
CA ALA A 74 9.03 4.20 -16.54
C ALA A 74 9.98 5.32 -16.07
N THR A 75 10.83 5.04 -15.09
CA THR A 75 11.77 6.04 -14.53
C THR A 75 13.19 5.92 -15.08
N GLY A 76 13.47 4.91 -15.93
CA GLY A 76 14.78 4.70 -16.55
C GLY A 76 15.90 4.55 -15.51
N ASP A 77 16.81 5.52 -15.48
CA ASP A 77 17.97 5.58 -14.61
C ASP A 77 17.67 5.79 -13.12
N ALA A 78 16.42 6.11 -12.76
CA ALA A 78 15.98 6.31 -11.37
C ALA A 78 15.22 5.11 -10.80
N ALA A 79 15.28 3.94 -11.44
CA ALA A 79 14.58 2.74 -11.00
C ALA A 79 15.02 2.25 -9.60
N ASP A 80 16.24 2.56 -9.19
CA ASP A 80 16.80 2.21 -7.88
C ASP A 80 16.15 2.95 -6.70
N ARG A 81 15.52 4.09 -6.95
CA ARG A 81 14.78 4.88 -5.96
C ARG A 81 13.27 4.74 -6.02
N VAL A 82 12.77 3.79 -6.83
CA VAL A 82 11.35 3.42 -6.86
C VAL A 82 11.07 2.31 -5.85
N VAL A 83 10.00 2.47 -5.06
CA VAL A 83 9.63 1.53 -3.98
C VAL A 83 8.11 1.48 -3.80
N GLY A 84 7.58 0.35 -3.36
CA GLY A 84 6.20 0.26 -2.89
C GLY A 84 6.09 0.70 -1.43
N MET A 85 5.13 1.57 -1.12
CA MET A 85 4.69 1.89 0.24
C MET A 85 3.20 1.56 0.32
N HIS A 86 2.88 0.29 0.52
CA HIS A 86 1.51 -0.19 0.55
C HIS A 86 0.90 0.01 1.93
N PHE A 87 0.01 0.99 2.03
CA PHE A 87 -0.76 1.31 3.22
C PHE A 87 -2.08 0.54 3.23
N PHE A 88 -2.58 0.28 4.45
CA PHE A 88 -3.86 -0.42 4.66
C PHE A 88 -4.95 0.57 5.08
N ASN A 89 -6.14 0.40 4.51
CA ASN A 89 -7.29 1.23 4.81
C ASN A 89 -8.01 0.74 6.09
N PRO A 90 -8.39 1.63 7.03
CA PRO A 90 -8.15 3.08 7.06
C PRO A 90 -6.72 3.43 7.49
N VAL A 91 -6.03 4.22 6.69
CA VAL A 91 -4.61 4.56 6.92
C VAL A 91 -4.31 5.10 8.32
N PRO A 92 -5.13 5.96 8.95
CA PRO A 92 -4.85 6.44 10.30
C PRO A 92 -4.88 5.34 11.37
N VAL A 93 -5.65 4.27 11.17
CA VAL A 93 -5.89 3.19 12.13
C VAL A 93 -4.90 2.04 11.94
N MET A 94 -4.73 1.61 10.69
CA MET A 94 -3.91 0.45 10.37
C MET A 94 -2.42 0.78 10.52
N LYS A 95 -1.72 -0.03 11.31
CA LYS A 95 -0.31 0.24 11.64
C LYS A 95 0.67 -0.25 10.56
N LEU A 96 0.29 -1.25 9.79
CA LEU A 96 1.18 -1.88 8.82
C LEU A 96 1.44 -0.98 7.60
N VAL A 97 2.69 -0.97 7.14
CA VAL A 97 3.09 -0.56 5.79
C VAL A 97 3.93 -1.68 5.20
N GLU A 98 3.48 -2.32 4.13
CA GLU A 98 4.35 -3.21 3.36
C GLU A 98 5.29 -2.36 2.51
N VAL A 99 6.59 -2.49 2.75
CA VAL A 99 7.64 -1.84 1.96
C VAL A 99 8.10 -2.82 0.89
N ILE A 100 7.70 -2.58 -0.35
CA ILE A 100 7.89 -3.55 -1.44
C ILE A 100 9.11 -3.18 -2.26
N LYS A 101 10.10 -4.08 -2.21
CA LYS A 101 11.35 -3.96 -2.97
C LYS A 101 11.17 -4.51 -4.38
N GLY A 102 11.17 -3.63 -5.38
CA GLY A 102 11.27 -4.00 -6.79
C GLY A 102 12.67 -4.54 -7.15
N LEU A 103 12.80 -5.09 -8.33
CA LEU A 103 14.06 -5.71 -8.77
C LEU A 103 15.24 -4.72 -8.76
N ALA A 104 15.00 -3.48 -9.18
CA ALA A 104 16.01 -2.43 -9.25
C ALA A 104 16.09 -1.58 -7.96
N THR A 105 15.12 -1.67 -7.05
CA THR A 105 15.09 -0.86 -5.82
C THR A 105 16.34 -1.08 -4.98
N SER A 106 17.06 -0.02 -4.66
CA SER A 106 18.27 -0.09 -3.85
C SER A 106 17.97 -0.40 -2.38
N ASP A 107 18.91 -1.02 -1.68
CA ASP A 107 18.81 -1.27 -0.24
C ASP A 107 18.72 0.04 0.55
N GLU A 108 19.36 1.10 0.08
CA GLU A 108 19.26 2.44 0.66
C GLU A 108 17.82 2.98 0.58
N THR A 109 17.18 2.86 -0.59
CA THR A 109 15.79 3.27 -0.77
C THR A 109 14.86 2.51 0.16
N VAL A 110 15.04 1.19 0.31
CA VAL A 110 14.28 0.39 1.27
C VAL A 110 14.51 0.88 2.70
N ALA A 111 15.76 1.05 3.13
CA ALA A 111 16.09 1.48 4.49
C ALA A 111 15.52 2.87 4.82
N ARG A 112 15.62 3.82 3.88
CA ARG A 112 15.03 5.15 4.03
C ARG A 112 13.51 5.07 4.17
N THR A 113 12.85 4.22 3.37
CA THR A 113 11.41 4.01 3.40
C THR A 113 10.95 3.40 4.71
N MET A 114 11.66 2.39 5.21
CA MET A 114 11.43 1.80 6.53
C MET A 114 11.50 2.88 7.63
N THR A 115 12.57 3.66 7.65
CA THR A 115 12.76 4.74 8.62
C THR A 115 11.64 5.80 8.55
N LEU A 116 11.21 6.18 7.34
CA LEU A 116 10.10 7.12 7.20
C LEU A 116 8.80 6.56 7.78
N ALA A 117 8.47 5.30 7.48
CA ALA A 117 7.28 4.65 8.00
C ALA A 117 7.28 4.56 9.54
N GLU A 118 8.43 4.25 10.14
CA GLU A 118 8.59 4.26 11.61
C GLU A 118 8.35 5.66 12.21
N ARG A 119 8.90 6.71 11.58
CA ARG A 119 8.66 8.10 11.99
C ARG A 119 7.18 8.50 11.88
N MET A 120 6.44 7.88 10.95
CA MET A 120 4.98 8.02 10.83
C MET A 120 4.22 7.17 11.87
N LYS A 121 4.92 6.54 12.83
CA LYS A 121 4.37 5.61 13.85
C LYS A 121 3.68 4.39 13.22
N LYS A 122 4.14 3.97 12.04
CA LYS A 122 3.75 2.72 11.40
C LYS A 122 4.74 1.61 11.74
N THR A 123 4.34 0.39 11.48
CA THR A 123 5.18 -0.79 11.54
C THR A 123 5.51 -1.22 10.11
N PRO A 124 6.67 -0.84 9.56
CA PRO A 124 7.05 -1.24 8.22
C PRO A 124 7.54 -2.69 8.21
N ILE A 125 7.11 -3.45 7.22
CA ILE A 125 7.59 -4.80 6.94
C ILE A 125 8.05 -4.85 5.48
N SER A 126 9.31 -5.22 5.25
CA SER A 126 9.83 -5.34 3.89
C SER A 126 9.41 -6.65 3.25
N ALA A 127 9.04 -6.59 1.97
CA ALA A 127 8.71 -7.72 1.14
C ALA A 127 9.24 -7.53 -0.28
N ASN A 128 9.44 -8.64 -1.01
CA ASN A 128 9.82 -8.59 -2.41
C ASN A 128 8.61 -8.36 -3.31
N ASP A 129 8.86 -7.73 -4.45
CA ASP A 129 7.86 -7.51 -5.50
C ASP A 129 7.43 -8.84 -6.13
N ARG A 130 6.29 -9.35 -5.70
CA ARG A 130 5.61 -10.52 -6.24
C ARG A 130 4.10 -10.23 -6.27
N ALA A 131 3.39 -10.96 -7.14
CA ALA A 131 1.94 -10.79 -7.30
C ALA A 131 1.19 -10.90 -5.97
N GLY A 132 0.46 -9.82 -5.60
CA GLY A 132 -0.28 -9.70 -4.36
C GLY A 132 0.56 -9.40 -3.12
N PHE A 133 1.86 -9.13 -3.29
CA PHE A 133 2.84 -8.92 -2.21
C PHE A 133 2.76 -10.05 -1.16
N VAL A 134 2.63 -9.75 0.13
CA VAL A 134 2.39 -10.78 1.16
C VAL A 134 0.91 -10.85 1.51
N SER A 135 0.30 -9.72 1.87
CA SER A 135 -1.06 -9.68 2.40
C SER A 135 -2.08 -10.25 1.42
N ASN A 136 -2.16 -9.70 0.20
CA ASN A 136 -3.11 -10.19 -0.80
C ASN A 136 -2.77 -11.60 -1.31
N ARG A 137 -1.48 -11.94 -1.38
CA ARG A 137 -1.03 -13.28 -1.79
C ARG A 137 -1.52 -14.37 -0.86
N VAL A 138 -1.65 -14.08 0.44
CA VAL A 138 -2.14 -15.03 1.44
C VAL A 138 -3.66 -14.91 1.59
N LEU A 139 -4.18 -13.68 1.62
CA LEU A 139 -5.59 -13.40 1.89
C LEU A 139 -6.52 -13.88 0.77
N MET A 140 -6.17 -13.61 -0.50
CA MET A 140 -7.06 -13.98 -1.62
C MET A 140 -7.29 -15.48 -1.72
N PRO A 141 -6.29 -16.36 -1.62
CA PRO A 141 -6.52 -17.81 -1.56
C PRO A 141 -7.33 -18.25 -0.35
N LEU A 142 -7.16 -17.61 0.82
CA LEU A 142 -7.94 -17.92 2.01
C LEU A 142 -9.44 -17.62 1.80
N ILE A 143 -9.76 -16.45 1.24
CA ILE A 143 -11.15 -16.10 0.91
C ILE A 143 -11.69 -17.04 -0.16
N ASN A 144 -10.92 -17.32 -1.20
CA ASN A 144 -11.31 -18.24 -2.27
C ASN A 144 -11.61 -19.65 -1.74
N GLU A 145 -10.81 -20.14 -0.79
CA GLU A 145 -11.03 -21.43 -0.14
C GLU A 145 -12.32 -21.46 0.71
N ALA A 146 -12.67 -20.35 1.34
CA ALA A 146 -13.93 -20.22 2.05
C ALA A 146 -15.14 -20.36 1.09
N PHE A 147 -15.02 -19.81 -0.14
CA PHE A 147 -16.05 -20.01 -1.18
C PHE A 147 -16.14 -21.49 -1.61
N TYR A 148 -15.04 -22.19 -1.78
CA TYR A 148 -15.07 -23.62 -2.08
C TYR A 148 -15.73 -24.42 -0.96
N ALA A 149 -15.41 -24.15 0.29
CA ALA A 149 -16.06 -24.80 1.43
C ALA A 149 -17.60 -24.58 1.43
N TRP A 150 -18.04 -23.37 1.11
CA TRP A 150 -19.47 -23.09 0.94
C TRP A 150 -20.08 -23.83 -0.26
N MET A 151 -19.45 -23.74 -1.43
CA MET A 151 -19.92 -24.41 -2.65
C MET A 151 -20.01 -25.95 -2.51
N GLU A 152 -19.12 -26.54 -1.74
CA GLU A 152 -19.11 -27.99 -1.44
C GLU A 152 -20.10 -28.38 -0.33
N GLY A 153 -20.81 -27.42 0.25
CA GLY A 153 -21.82 -27.66 1.29
C GLY A 153 -21.22 -28.01 2.65
N VAL A 154 -19.99 -27.59 2.93
CA VAL A 154 -19.34 -27.80 4.24
C VAL A 154 -20.08 -27.04 5.33
N ALA A 155 -20.39 -25.76 5.09
CA ALA A 155 -21.23 -24.93 5.96
C ALA A 155 -21.71 -23.68 5.21
N GLU A 156 -22.70 -22.98 5.78
CA GLU A 156 -23.16 -21.68 5.27
C GLU A 156 -22.14 -20.57 5.60
N PRO A 157 -22.13 -19.44 4.83
CA PRO A 157 -21.15 -18.36 4.99
C PRO A 157 -21.02 -17.83 6.41
N GLU A 158 -22.14 -17.63 7.11
CA GLU A 158 -22.16 -17.15 8.48
C GLU A 158 -21.51 -18.12 9.46
N ALA A 159 -21.72 -19.43 9.24
CA ALA A 159 -21.11 -20.48 10.06
C ALA A 159 -19.59 -20.58 9.80
N ILE A 160 -19.16 -20.45 8.54
CA ILE A 160 -17.74 -20.41 8.18
C ILE A 160 -17.06 -19.22 8.85
N ASP A 161 -17.66 -18.03 8.77
CA ASP A 161 -17.13 -16.82 9.43
C ASP A 161 -17.00 -17.01 10.94
N GLU A 162 -18.02 -17.57 11.60
CA GLU A 162 -18.02 -17.77 13.04
C GLU A 162 -16.99 -18.83 13.48
N ILE A 163 -16.82 -19.91 12.70
CA ILE A 163 -15.80 -20.92 12.95
C ILE A 163 -14.39 -20.32 12.83
N MET A 164 -14.13 -19.50 11.81
CA MET A 164 -12.83 -18.88 11.63
C MET A 164 -12.53 -17.86 12.74
N LYS A 165 -13.54 -17.13 13.21
CA LYS A 165 -13.40 -16.22 14.36
C LYS A 165 -13.14 -16.97 15.66
N LEU A 166 -13.95 -17.95 15.99
CA LEU A 166 -13.87 -18.63 17.28
C LEU A 166 -12.80 -19.73 17.33
N GLY A 167 -12.63 -20.46 16.23
CA GLY A 167 -11.68 -21.58 16.15
C GLY A 167 -10.25 -21.16 15.81
N CYS A 168 -10.09 -20.13 14.96
CA CYS A 168 -8.79 -19.64 14.51
C CYS A 168 -8.40 -18.29 15.11
N ASN A 169 -9.26 -17.70 15.93
CA ASN A 169 -9.06 -16.38 16.55
C ASN A 169 -8.86 -15.25 15.51
N PHE A 170 -9.53 -15.34 14.37
CA PHE A 170 -9.51 -14.27 13.39
C PHE A 170 -10.37 -13.09 13.89
N PRO A 171 -9.96 -11.85 13.67
CA PRO A 171 -10.76 -10.68 14.07
C PRO A 171 -12.05 -10.57 13.26
N MET A 172 -12.08 -11.16 12.06
CA MET A 172 -13.19 -11.12 11.11
C MET A 172 -13.17 -12.41 10.28
N GLY A 173 -14.34 -12.96 9.96
CA GLY A 173 -14.43 -14.09 9.06
C GLY A 173 -14.17 -13.72 7.59
N PRO A 174 -13.91 -14.70 6.71
CA PRO A 174 -13.53 -14.45 5.32
C PRO A 174 -14.62 -13.75 4.49
N PHE A 175 -15.90 -14.06 4.71
CA PHE A 175 -17.01 -13.43 3.98
C PHE A 175 -17.28 -12.01 4.46
N ALA A 176 -17.26 -11.79 5.78
CA ALA A 176 -17.36 -10.44 6.34
C ALA A 176 -16.19 -9.54 5.91
N LEU A 177 -14.99 -10.11 5.76
CA LEU A 177 -13.83 -9.39 5.25
C LEU A 177 -13.99 -9.04 3.77
N LEU A 178 -14.54 -9.96 2.97
CA LEU A 178 -14.84 -9.71 1.55
C LEU A 178 -15.80 -8.54 1.37
N ASP A 179 -16.88 -8.51 2.15
CA ASP A 179 -17.84 -7.40 2.15
C ASP A 179 -17.17 -6.07 2.54
N LEU A 180 -16.28 -6.10 3.53
CA LEU A 180 -15.57 -4.92 3.99
C LEU A 180 -14.64 -4.34 2.92
N VAL A 181 -13.99 -5.18 2.12
CA VAL A 181 -13.08 -4.73 1.05
C VAL A 181 -13.81 -4.39 -0.25
N GLY A 182 -15.08 -4.76 -0.37
CA GLY A 182 -15.95 -4.37 -1.48
C GLY A 182 -15.74 -5.19 -2.76
N LEU A 183 -15.53 -6.48 -2.63
CA LEU A 183 -15.38 -7.45 -3.73
C LEU A 183 -16.67 -8.22 -3.97
#